data_b4086b9bcd1de4c784f541ed7b7b0014
#
_entry.id   b4086b9bcd1de4c784f541ed7b7b0014
#
_cell.length_a   1.000
_cell.length_b   1.000
_cell.length_c   1.000
_cell.angle_alpha   90.00
_cell.angle_beta   90.00
_cell.angle_gamma   90.00
#
_symmetry.space_group_name_H-M   'P 1'
#
loop_
_entity.id
_entity.type
_entity.pdbx_description
1 polymer ?
#
loop_
_entity_poly.entity_id
_entity_poly.type
_entity_poly.pdbx_seq_one_letter_code
_entity_poly.pdbx_strand_id
1 'polypeptide(L)'
;MKYDTTQRVKIPARLQLVSFFSGGVTMILELTGSRMIAPFFGTSLIVWTALIGIIMTSLCIGNWLGGSIADKNPNAKLLGRILIFAAIIIAITAYFSNYILTALQGLFLNLYMSSVFSALIIFAPSSILLGMVSPFVARLAMHNVDSSGGVVGRLSALNSAGSILGTFMGGFVLISLFPSGVILMFAASVVALLSVLVYTGAWRKLISIAIFMSLFGGAYATKIHGLPFSPIGTQLDTQYNHLSIVESVDKRNGRRVRILITDPDAVQSLMYTDHPAELVSEYTKFYDLAFHYKPDTKKILMLGGGGYCVPRYLLASQSRDISIDVVELDPGITQVARDYFSLKDDDRLKIYHEDARTFLNRAFFNENLEQYDAIFMDTFTSATVIPFQLTTVETAERLRKLLKPDGALIVNIIASMYGPKAGVFHGIYKAFSNSFSTMMIFPANAPNPRYAYALQNIILVAMGDTVSTVSPTPDAKYSRLLSHQWLEPFTPDPRVPAFTDAFAPVERYALVQQNIN
;
A
#
# COMPACT_ATOMS: atom_id res chain seq x y z
N MET A 1 -5.56 -61.56 10.13
CA MET A 1 -4.67 -60.61 10.82
C MET A 1 -5.50 -59.38 11.17
N LYS A 2 -5.90 -59.19 12.42
CA LYS A 2 -6.56 -57.97 12.89
C LYS A 2 -5.47 -56.91 13.04
N TYR A 3 -5.51 -55.88 12.20
CA TYR A 3 -4.69 -54.70 12.42
C TYR A 3 -5.19 -54.00 13.67
N ASP A 4 -4.39 -53.94 14.70
CA ASP A 4 -4.64 -53.14 15.90
C ASP A 4 -4.40 -51.67 15.59
N THR A 5 -5.47 -50.95 15.23
CA THR A 5 -5.47 -49.57 14.78
C THR A 5 -5.41 -48.55 15.92
N THR A 6 -5.09 -48.94 17.16
CA THR A 6 -5.29 -48.09 18.35
C THR A 6 -4.02 -47.41 18.91
N GLN A 7 -2.83 -47.69 18.41
CA GLN A 7 -1.64 -46.95 18.87
C GLN A 7 -1.53 -45.57 18.18
N ARG A 8 -2.23 -44.54 18.72
CA ARG A 8 -1.95 -43.16 18.35
C ARG A 8 -0.49 -42.83 18.67
N VAL A 9 0.34 -42.65 17.63
CA VAL A 9 1.72 -42.18 17.80
C VAL A 9 1.71 -40.84 18.52
N LYS A 10 2.30 -40.81 19.73
CA LYS A 10 2.43 -39.57 20.52
C LYS A 10 3.57 -38.74 19.93
N ILE A 11 3.21 -37.70 19.17
CA ILE A 11 4.18 -36.69 18.68
C ILE A 11 4.62 -35.83 19.88
N PRO A 12 5.92 -35.67 20.14
CA PRO A 12 6.41 -34.81 21.21
C PRO A 12 5.85 -33.38 21.09
N ALA A 13 5.34 -32.82 22.19
CA ALA A 13 4.71 -31.48 22.19
C ALA A 13 5.64 -30.39 21.62
N ARG A 14 6.96 -30.50 21.89
CA ARG A 14 7.97 -29.59 21.34
C ARG A 14 7.98 -29.54 19.80
N LEU A 15 7.81 -30.68 19.13
CA LEU A 15 7.76 -30.75 17.67
C LEU A 15 6.44 -30.17 17.11
N GLN A 16 5.35 -30.38 17.85
CA GLN A 16 4.05 -29.78 17.50
C GLN A 16 4.12 -28.24 17.57
N LEU A 17 4.72 -27.69 18.64
CA LEU A 17 4.92 -26.24 18.79
C LEU A 17 5.83 -25.67 17.69
N VAL A 18 6.92 -26.37 17.36
CA VAL A 18 7.81 -25.94 16.27
C VAL A 18 7.07 -25.90 14.95
N SER A 19 6.27 -26.92 14.63
CA SER A 19 5.46 -26.95 13.40
C SER A 19 4.45 -25.80 13.36
N PHE A 20 3.73 -25.55 14.45
CA PHE A 20 2.71 -24.52 14.54
C PHE A 20 3.32 -23.11 14.37
N PHE A 21 4.30 -22.77 15.19
CA PHE A 21 4.88 -21.42 15.17
C PHE A 21 5.72 -21.14 13.94
N SER A 22 6.39 -22.16 13.34
CA SER A 22 7.11 -21.94 12.08
C SER A 22 6.16 -21.55 10.94
N GLY A 23 4.97 -22.18 10.86
CA GLY A 23 3.93 -21.77 9.91
C GLY A 23 3.46 -20.33 10.14
N GLY A 24 3.22 -19.95 11.39
CA GLY A 24 2.81 -18.59 11.76
C GLY A 24 3.87 -17.55 11.39
N VAL A 25 5.12 -17.81 11.70
CA VAL A 25 6.24 -16.90 11.35
C VAL A 25 6.40 -16.77 9.85
N THR A 26 6.23 -17.84 9.08
CA THR A 26 6.29 -17.77 7.61
C THR A 26 5.27 -16.80 7.05
N MET A 27 4.04 -16.84 7.51
CA MET A 27 2.99 -15.92 7.04
C MET A 27 3.21 -14.48 7.51
N ILE A 28 3.69 -14.30 8.74
CA ILE A 28 4.06 -12.98 9.25
C ILE A 28 5.19 -12.38 8.40
N LEU A 29 6.20 -13.18 8.03
CA LEU A 29 7.31 -12.76 7.15
C LEU A 29 6.78 -12.31 5.78
N GLU A 30 5.85 -13.05 5.19
CA GLU A 30 5.26 -12.76 3.87
C GLU A 30 4.48 -11.45 3.89
N LEU A 31 3.57 -11.27 4.85
CA LEU A 31 2.77 -10.06 5.00
C LEU A 31 3.64 -8.83 5.33
N THR A 32 4.61 -8.98 6.22
CA THR A 32 5.54 -7.89 6.56
C THR A 32 6.44 -7.56 5.38
N GLY A 33 6.80 -8.57 4.58
CA GLY A 33 7.64 -8.41 3.40
C GLY A 33 7.01 -7.51 2.34
N SER A 34 5.71 -7.63 2.09
CA SER A 34 5.01 -6.75 1.15
C SER A 34 5.08 -5.29 1.58
N ARG A 35 4.92 -5.04 2.88
CA ARG A 35 5.00 -3.70 3.46
C ARG A 35 6.42 -3.12 3.43
N MET A 36 7.45 -3.96 3.57
CA MET A 36 8.85 -3.53 3.48
C MET A 36 9.27 -3.16 2.06
N ILE A 37 8.74 -3.86 1.06
CA ILE A 37 9.03 -3.59 -0.35
C ILE A 37 8.23 -2.39 -0.87
N ALA A 38 7.02 -2.16 -0.34
CA ALA A 38 6.11 -1.11 -0.79
C ALA A 38 6.74 0.29 -0.86
N PRO A 39 7.53 0.77 0.13
CA PRO A 39 8.19 2.05 0.06
C PRO A 39 9.19 2.21 -1.10
N PHE A 40 9.62 1.13 -1.72
CA PHE A 40 10.65 1.16 -2.78
C PHE A 40 10.11 0.87 -4.18
N PHE A 41 9.04 0.07 -4.27
CA PHE A 41 8.52 -0.40 -5.55
C PHE A 41 6.99 -0.29 -5.65
N GLY A 42 6.34 0.29 -4.64
CA GLY A 42 4.88 0.43 -4.58
C GLY A 42 4.16 -0.87 -4.17
N THR A 43 2.82 -0.79 -4.15
CA THR A 43 1.92 -1.88 -3.71
C THR A 43 1.22 -2.56 -4.89
N SER A 44 1.80 -2.51 -6.09
CA SER A 44 1.20 -3.06 -7.30
C SER A 44 1.06 -4.59 -7.25
N LEU A 45 0.12 -5.12 -8.02
CA LEU A 45 -0.06 -6.57 -8.19
C LEU A 45 1.25 -7.28 -8.60
N ILE A 46 2.12 -6.59 -9.36
CA ILE A 46 3.42 -7.12 -9.80
C ILE A 46 4.34 -7.37 -8.62
N VAL A 47 4.44 -6.39 -7.73
CA VAL A 47 5.28 -6.49 -6.52
C VAL A 47 4.77 -7.63 -5.63
N TRP A 48 3.45 -7.71 -5.41
CA TRP A 48 2.82 -8.81 -4.69
C TRP A 48 3.07 -10.16 -5.33
N THR A 49 2.91 -10.28 -6.65
CA THR A 49 3.14 -11.53 -7.38
C THR A 49 4.60 -11.97 -7.29
N ALA A 50 5.56 -11.04 -7.43
CA ALA A 50 6.98 -11.32 -7.29
C ALA A 50 7.31 -11.82 -5.88
N LEU A 51 6.81 -11.15 -4.84
CA LEU A 51 7.04 -11.51 -3.44
C LEU A 51 6.49 -12.91 -3.13
N ILE A 52 5.20 -13.15 -3.41
CA ILE A 52 4.56 -14.44 -3.16
C ILE A 52 5.25 -15.54 -3.96
N GLY A 53 5.53 -15.31 -5.25
CA GLY A 53 6.19 -16.29 -6.12
C GLY A 53 7.56 -16.69 -5.61
N ILE A 54 8.38 -15.73 -5.17
CA ILE A 54 9.73 -16.00 -4.63
C ILE A 54 9.66 -16.71 -3.28
N ILE A 55 8.79 -16.26 -2.37
CA ILE A 55 8.65 -16.91 -1.04
C ILE A 55 8.17 -18.35 -1.22
N MET A 56 7.13 -18.60 -2.03
CA MET A 56 6.62 -19.95 -2.27
C MET A 56 7.65 -20.85 -2.95
N THR A 57 8.39 -20.35 -3.93
CA THR A 57 9.48 -21.09 -4.56
C THR A 57 10.58 -21.43 -3.54
N SER A 58 10.93 -20.49 -2.68
CA SER A 58 11.94 -20.66 -1.63
C SER A 58 11.49 -21.69 -0.59
N LEU A 59 10.23 -21.67 -0.18
CA LEU A 59 9.65 -22.70 0.69
C LEU A 59 9.67 -24.08 0.03
N CYS A 60 9.39 -24.17 -1.26
CA CYS A 60 9.46 -25.41 -2.02
C CYS A 60 10.88 -25.98 -2.04
N ILE A 61 11.87 -25.14 -2.35
CA ILE A 61 13.31 -25.52 -2.28
C ILE A 61 13.69 -25.94 -0.86
N GLY A 62 13.25 -25.18 0.14
CA GLY A 62 13.48 -25.48 1.55
C GLY A 62 12.89 -26.83 1.96
N ASN A 63 11.65 -27.12 1.56
CA ASN A 63 11.02 -28.42 1.82
C ASN A 63 11.80 -29.58 1.19
N TRP A 64 12.24 -29.44 -0.05
CA TRP A 64 13.05 -30.46 -0.74
C TRP A 64 14.40 -30.66 -0.08
N LEU A 65 15.15 -29.60 0.21
CA LEU A 65 16.45 -29.68 0.88
C LEU A 65 16.30 -30.22 2.31
N GLY A 66 15.32 -29.71 3.05
CA GLY A 66 15.06 -30.14 4.43
C GLY A 66 14.72 -31.62 4.53
N GLY A 67 13.90 -32.15 3.62
CA GLY A 67 13.57 -33.55 3.53
C GLY A 67 14.81 -34.39 3.23
N SER A 68 15.57 -34.04 2.20
CA SER A 68 16.78 -34.75 1.79
C SER A 68 17.87 -34.78 2.89
N ILE A 69 18.01 -33.68 3.64
CA ILE A 69 18.98 -33.60 4.75
C ILE A 69 18.47 -34.36 5.97
N ALA A 70 17.18 -34.30 6.27
CA ALA A 70 16.56 -34.98 7.40
C ALA A 70 16.60 -36.51 7.23
N ASP A 71 16.46 -37.03 6.02
CA ASP A 71 16.56 -38.45 5.73
C ASP A 71 17.98 -38.99 5.95
N LYS A 72 19.00 -38.19 5.57
CA LYS A 72 20.41 -38.58 5.78
C LYS A 72 20.84 -38.44 7.24
N ASN A 73 20.35 -37.44 7.95
CA ASN A 73 20.76 -37.12 9.31
C ASN A 73 19.60 -36.57 10.15
N PRO A 74 18.68 -37.41 10.65
CA PRO A 74 17.51 -36.98 11.44
C PRO A 74 17.94 -36.58 12.86
N ASN A 75 18.59 -35.41 12.98
CA ASN A 75 19.17 -34.97 14.24
C ASN A 75 18.52 -33.64 14.69
N ALA A 76 17.92 -33.65 15.89
CA ALA A 76 17.33 -32.48 16.50
C ALA A 76 18.33 -31.28 16.64
N LYS A 77 19.64 -31.61 16.81
CA LYS A 77 20.68 -30.56 16.85
C LYS A 77 20.81 -29.81 15.51
N LEU A 78 20.59 -30.52 14.40
CA LEU A 78 20.66 -29.91 13.07
C LEU A 78 19.43 -29.00 12.82
N LEU A 79 18.23 -29.47 13.19
CA LEU A 79 17.01 -28.63 13.17
C LEU A 79 17.19 -27.36 14.01
N GLY A 80 17.77 -27.47 15.22
CA GLY A 80 18.05 -26.32 16.06
C GLY A 80 19.02 -25.31 15.41
N ARG A 81 20.04 -25.80 14.64
CA ARG A 81 20.93 -24.90 13.88
C ARG A 81 20.17 -24.18 12.75
N ILE A 82 19.33 -24.90 12.00
CA ILE A 82 18.51 -24.33 10.93
C ILE A 82 17.65 -23.20 11.48
N LEU A 83 16.98 -23.40 12.62
CA LEU A 83 16.17 -22.39 13.29
C LEU A 83 17.00 -21.16 13.72
N ILE A 84 18.21 -21.37 14.29
CA ILE A 84 19.07 -20.23 14.67
C ILE A 84 19.52 -19.44 13.44
N PHE A 85 19.94 -20.12 12.37
CA PHE A 85 20.33 -19.43 11.14
C PHE A 85 19.15 -18.68 10.52
N ALA A 86 17.94 -19.25 10.53
CA ALA A 86 16.73 -18.56 10.08
C ALA A 86 16.49 -17.30 10.93
N ALA A 87 16.57 -17.37 12.25
CA ALA A 87 16.39 -16.22 13.13
C ALA A 87 17.42 -15.11 12.85
N ILE A 88 18.69 -15.47 12.66
CA ILE A 88 19.75 -14.50 12.34
C ILE A 88 19.49 -13.84 10.99
N ILE A 89 19.10 -14.59 9.95
CA ILE A 89 18.83 -14.02 8.63
C ILE A 89 17.60 -13.09 8.68
N ILE A 90 16.53 -13.48 9.38
CA ILE A 90 15.37 -12.59 9.57
C ILE A 90 15.78 -11.31 10.29
N ALA A 91 16.65 -11.38 11.30
CA ALA A 91 17.16 -10.20 12.00
C ALA A 91 18.03 -9.31 11.09
N ILE A 92 18.89 -9.92 10.27
CA ILE A 92 19.68 -9.19 9.26
C ILE A 92 18.74 -8.48 8.27
N THR A 93 17.69 -9.17 7.80
CA THR A 93 16.66 -8.57 6.96
C THR A 93 16.03 -7.37 7.63
N ALA A 94 15.66 -7.47 8.91
CA ALA A 94 15.06 -6.36 9.66
C ALA A 94 15.95 -5.10 9.71
N TYR A 95 17.27 -5.27 9.83
CA TYR A 95 18.22 -4.15 9.95
C TYR A 95 18.69 -3.59 8.61
N PHE A 96 18.91 -4.45 7.61
CA PHE A 96 19.61 -4.07 6.38
C PHE A 96 18.71 -3.96 5.16
N SER A 97 17.41 -4.27 5.26
CA SER A 97 16.48 -4.24 4.12
C SER A 97 16.45 -2.89 3.42
N ASN A 98 16.39 -1.77 4.17
CA ASN A 98 16.35 -0.44 3.57
C ASN A 98 17.59 -0.15 2.71
N TYR A 99 18.80 -0.54 3.16
CA TYR A 99 20.02 -0.39 2.36
C TYR A 99 19.99 -1.22 1.09
N ILE A 100 19.58 -2.48 1.24
CA ILE A 100 19.51 -3.42 0.11
C ILE A 100 18.49 -2.92 -0.90
N LEU A 101 17.31 -2.51 -0.44
CA LEU A 101 16.22 -2.04 -1.30
C LEU A 101 16.59 -0.74 -2.03
N THR A 102 17.21 0.22 -1.32
CA THR A 102 17.71 1.47 -1.93
C THR A 102 18.77 1.17 -3.02
N ALA A 103 19.70 0.26 -2.73
CA ALA A 103 20.71 -0.12 -3.71
C ALA A 103 20.12 -0.81 -4.95
N LEU A 104 19.12 -1.66 -4.75
CA LEU A 104 18.44 -2.39 -5.84
C LEU A 104 17.52 -1.50 -6.67
N GLN A 105 16.93 -0.48 -6.07
CA GLN A 105 16.10 0.50 -6.78
C GLN A 105 16.87 1.23 -7.89
N GLY A 106 18.16 1.50 -7.66
CA GLY A 106 19.04 2.14 -8.68
C GLY A 106 19.65 1.20 -9.73
N LEU A 107 19.58 -0.13 -9.52
CA LEU A 107 20.25 -1.11 -10.38
C LEU A 107 19.43 -1.54 -11.60
N PHE A 108 18.11 -1.55 -11.49
CA PHE A 108 17.21 -2.07 -12.51
C PHE A 108 16.24 -1.00 -12.98
N LEU A 109 16.14 -0.82 -14.31
CA LEU A 109 15.19 0.11 -14.94
C LEU A 109 13.75 -0.44 -15.03
N ASN A 110 13.54 -1.73 -14.66
CA ASN A 110 12.27 -2.41 -14.84
C ASN A 110 11.72 -2.89 -13.49
N LEU A 111 10.51 -2.47 -13.15
CA LEU A 111 9.81 -2.83 -11.91
C LEU A 111 9.71 -4.35 -11.68
N TYR A 112 9.51 -5.15 -12.74
CA TYR A 112 9.46 -6.61 -12.63
C TYR A 112 10.76 -7.19 -12.08
N MET A 113 11.90 -6.80 -12.69
CA MET A 113 13.22 -7.28 -12.27
C MET A 113 13.57 -6.76 -10.88
N SER A 114 13.34 -5.49 -10.61
CA SER A 114 13.58 -4.90 -9.28
C SER A 114 12.81 -5.63 -8.19
N SER A 115 11.52 -5.91 -8.39
CA SER A 115 10.68 -6.61 -7.42
C SER A 115 11.13 -8.05 -7.19
N VAL A 116 11.42 -8.80 -8.28
CA VAL A 116 11.87 -10.19 -8.21
C VAL A 116 13.21 -10.31 -7.49
N PHE A 117 14.21 -9.50 -7.88
CA PHE A 117 15.54 -9.56 -7.27
C PHE A 117 15.52 -9.08 -5.82
N SER A 118 14.72 -8.09 -5.49
CA SER A 118 14.54 -7.63 -4.11
C SER A 118 13.93 -8.72 -3.23
N ALA A 119 12.86 -9.34 -3.69
CA ALA A 119 12.23 -10.45 -2.98
C ALA A 119 13.22 -11.64 -2.83
N LEU A 120 13.98 -11.94 -3.88
CA LEU A 120 14.95 -13.04 -3.89
C LEU A 120 16.08 -12.81 -2.86
N ILE A 121 16.67 -11.62 -2.83
CA ILE A 121 17.80 -11.33 -1.96
C ILE A 121 17.36 -11.24 -0.49
N ILE A 122 16.22 -10.61 -0.24
CA ILE A 122 15.78 -10.29 1.12
C ILE A 122 15.05 -11.46 1.76
N PHE A 123 14.14 -12.12 1.04
CA PHE A 123 13.23 -13.10 1.66
C PHE A 123 13.57 -14.56 1.33
N ALA A 124 14.23 -14.85 0.19
CA ALA A 124 14.49 -16.24 -0.17
C ALA A 124 15.39 -16.99 0.86
N PRO A 125 16.46 -16.41 1.41
CA PRO A 125 17.31 -17.15 2.35
C PRO A 125 16.57 -17.58 3.63
N SER A 126 15.76 -16.66 4.22
CA SER A 126 14.97 -16.97 5.41
C SER A 126 13.85 -17.98 5.11
N SER A 127 13.17 -17.81 3.96
CA SER A 127 12.09 -18.71 3.53
C SER A 127 12.57 -20.12 3.21
N ILE A 128 13.74 -20.28 2.61
CA ILE A 128 14.36 -21.62 2.40
C ILE A 128 14.58 -22.31 3.74
N LEU A 129 15.16 -21.62 4.72
CA LEU A 129 15.42 -22.20 6.04
C LEU A 129 14.13 -22.55 6.80
N LEU A 130 13.11 -21.68 6.73
CA LEU A 130 11.81 -21.96 7.33
C LEU A 130 11.10 -23.13 6.63
N GLY A 131 11.22 -23.24 5.30
CA GLY A 131 10.72 -24.38 4.53
C GLY A 131 11.34 -25.72 4.96
N MET A 132 12.62 -25.72 5.35
CA MET A 132 13.28 -26.95 5.82
C MET A 132 12.68 -27.50 7.13
N VAL A 133 11.98 -26.67 7.93
CA VAL A 133 11.50 -27.05 9.26
C VAL A 133 10.45 -28.15 9.19
N SER A 134 9.46 -28.03 8.30
CA SER A 134 8.32 -28.95 8.22
C SER A 134 8.73 -30.39 7.94
N PRO A 135 9.50 -30.72 6.88
CA PRO A 135 9.93 -32.10 6.62
C PRO A 135 10.88 -32.62 7.70
N PHE A 136 11.72 -31.74 8.27
CA PHE A 136 12.61 -32.12 9.38
C PHE A 136 11.84 -32.54 10.63
N VAL A 137 10.83 -31.76 11.02
CA VAL A 137 9.96 -32.07 12.17
C VAL A 137 9.19 -33.37 11.92
N ALA A 138 8.67 -33.55 10.70
CA ALA A 138 7.99 -34.78 10.31
C ALA A 138 8.92 -36.00 10.46
N ARG A 139 10.15 -35.91 9.93
CA ARG A 139 11.13 -37.01 10.01
C ARG A 139 11.54 -37.34 11.44
N LEU A 140 11.70 -36.31 12.30
CA LEU A 140 12.03 -36.53 13.72
C LEU A 140 10.87 -37.13 14.54
N ALA A 141 9.64 -36.95 14.09
CA ALA A 141 8.44 -37.48 14.75
C ALA A 141 8.07 -38.89 14.29
N MET A 142 8.57 -39.32 13.14
CA MET A 142 8.33 -40.69 12.60
C MET A 142 9.19 -41.72 13.29
N HIS A 143 8.53 -42.75 13.86
CA HIS A 143 9.22 -43.92 14.41
C HIS A 143 9.10 -45.15 13.49
N ASN A 144 7.96 -45.30 12.81
CA ASN A 144 7.68 -46.42 11.89
C ASN A 144 6.97 -45.89 10.62
N VAL A 145 7.17 -46.60 9.51
CA VAL A 145 6.59 -46.26 8.20
C VAL A 145 5.06 -46.38 8.21
N ASP A 146 4.52 -47.37 8.92
CA ASP A 146 3.08 -47.69 8.95
C ASP A 146 2.22 -46.57 9.58
N SER A 147 2.80 -45.70 10.41
CA SER A 147 2.11 -44.59 11.07
C SER A 147 2.46 -43.21 10.46
N SER A 148 3.23 -43.18 9.39
CA SER A 148 3.79 -41.96 8.79
C SER A 148 2.71 -40.98 8.32
N GLY A 149 1.65 -41.48 7.67
CA GLY A 149 0.54 -40.63 7.17
C GLY A 149 -0.15 -39.84 8.28
N GLY A 150 -0.43 -40.47 9.43
CA GLY A 150 -1.06 -39.78 10.57
C GLY A 150 -0.16 -38.73 11.23
N VAL A 151 1.16 -39.00 11.32
CA VAL A 151 2.14 -38.04 11.86
C VAL A 151 2.29 -36.84 10.94
N VAL A 152 2.50 -37.05 9.64
CA VAL A 152 2.64 -36.00 8.64
C VAL A 152 1.37 -35.16 8.57
N GLY A 153 0.19 -35.80 8.48
CA GLY A 153 -1.09 -35.13 8.42
C GLY A 153 -1.31 -34.21 9.63
N ARG A 154 -1.02 -34.69 10.85
CA ARG A 154 -1.19 -33.90 12.07
C ARG A 154 -0.22 -32.71 12.15
N LEU A 155 1.05 -32.91 11.77
CA LEU A 155 2.04 -31.83 11.75
C LEU A 155 1.73 -30.80 10.67
N SER A 156 1.31 -31.24 9.48
CA SER A 156 0.86 -30.34 8.42
C SER A 156 -0.37 -29.53 8.82
N ALA A 157 -1.36 -30.15 9.49
CA ALA A 157 -2.52 -29.45 10.02
C ALA A 157 -2.13 -28.40 11.06
N LEU A 158 -1.19 -28.71 11.96
CA LEU A 158 -0.66 -27.74 12.93
C LEU A 158 0.09 -26.59 12.27
N ASN A 159 0.90 -26.89 11.26
CA ASN A 159 1.61 -25.86 10.48
C ASN A 159 0.62 -24.93 9.78
N SER A 160 -0.42 -25.49 9.14
CA SER A 160 -1.48 -24.68 8.50
C SER A 160 -2.28 -23.86 9.50
N ALA A 161 -2.61 -24.42 10.67
CA ALA A 161 -3.28 -23.68 11.73
C ALA A 161 -2.41 -22.52 12.26
N GLY A 162 -1.10 -22.75 12.41
CA GLY A 162 -0.13 -21.70 12.72
C GLY A 162 -0.08 -20.63 11.65
N SER A 163 -0.07 -21.02 10.37
CA SER A 163 -0.11 -20.09 9.23
C SER A 163 -1.36 -19.23 9.23
N ILE A 164 -2.54 -19.82 9.46
CA ILE A 164 -3.81 -19.08 9.57
C ILE A 164 -3.75 -18.05 10.69
N LEU A 165 -3.31 -18.49 11.90
CA LEU A 165 -3.17 -17.57 13.02
C LEU A 165 -2.15 -16.46 12.72
N GLY A 166 -1.01 -16.81 12.11
CA GLY A 166 0.02 -15.86 11.71
C GLY A 166 -0.48 -14.84 10.70
N THR A 167 -1.34 -15.26 9.75
CA THR A 167 -1.97 -14.36 8.78
C THR A 167 -2.88 -13.35 9.47
N PHE A 168 -3.80 -13.79 10.31
CA PHE A 168 -4.71 -12.88 11.03
C PHE A 168 -3.98 -11.98 12.03
N MET A 169 -3.05 -12.54 12.81
CA MET A 169 -2.23 -11.75 13.74
C MET A 169 -1.33 -10.77 13.00
N GLY A 170 -0.68 -11.20 11.93
CA GLY A 170 0.17 -10.35 11.09
C GLY A 170 -0.60 -9.21 10.47
N GLY A 171 -1.67 -9.52 9.72
CA GLY A 171 -2.43 -8.55 8.96
C GLY A 171 -3.27 -7.60 9.81
N PHE A 172 -4.00 -8.11 10.80
CA PHE A 172 -4.94 -7.27 11.56
C PHE A 172 -4.35 -6.63 12.82
N VAL A 173 -3.33 -7.25 13.43
CA VAL A 173 -2.80 -6.79 14.71
C VAL A 173 -1.39 -6.24 14.58
N LEU A 174 -0.44 -7.05 14.13
CA LEU A 174 0.97 -6.65 14.17
C LEU A 174 1.27 -5.48 13.23
N ILE A 175 0.81 -5.55 11.99
CA ILE A 175 1.04 -4.49 11.00
C ILE A 175 0.37 -3.18 11.42
N SER A 176 -0.76 -3.24 12.11
CA SER A 176 -1.46 -2.04 12.59
C SER A 176 -0.80 -1.37 13.79
N LEU A 177 -0.02 -2.13 14.59
CA LEU A 177 0.51 -1.64 15.86
C LEU A 177 2.03 -1.42 15.85
N PHE A 178 2.76 -2.04 14.90
CA PHE A 178 4.22 -2.06 14.94
C PHE A 178 4.85 -1.79 13.57
N PRO A 179 5.99 -1.09 13.52
CA PRO A 179 6.81 -0.97 12.32
C PRO A 179 7.30 -2.33 11.82
N SER A 180 7.49 -2.47 10.51
CA SER A 180 7.87 -3.74 9.86
C SER A 180 9.16 -4.34 10.43
N GLY A 181 10.16 -3.50 10.72
CA GLY A 181 11.41 -3.96 11.33
C GLY A 181 11.22 -4.57 12.71
N VAL A 182 10.35 -4.01 13.54
CA VAL A 182 10.01 -4.54 14.88
C VAL A 182 9.30 -5.88 14.77
N ILE A 183 8.37 -6.01 13.81
CA ILE A 183 7.65 -7.28 13.56
C ILE A 183 8.64 -8.39 13.17
N LEU A 184 9.58 -8.10 12.27
CA LEU A 184 10.60 -9.08 11.86
C LEU A 184 11.55 -9.45 13.01
N MET A 185 11.96 -8.49 13.84
CA MET A 185 12.78 -8.78 15.02
C MET A 185 12.02 -9.66 16.03
N PHE A 186 10.72 -9.41 16.22
CA PHE A 186 9.86 -10.27 17.02
C PHE A 186 9.73 -11.67 16.43
N ALA A 187 9.52 -11.80 15.11
CA ALA A 187 9.47 -13.07 14.40
C ALA A 187 10.80 -13.84 14.54
N ALA A 188 11.94 -13.17 14.38
CA ALA A 188 13.26 -13.75 14.60
C ALA A 188 13.42 -14.26 16.05
N SER A 189 12.93 -13.52 17.04
CA SER A 189 12.94 -13.92 18.45
C SER A 189 12.13 -15.20 18.68
N VAL A 190 10.95 -15.30 18.07
CA VAL A 190 10.11 -16.53 18.14
C VAL A 190 10.87 -17.71 17.55
N VAL A 191 11.48 -17.58 16.37
CA VAL A 191 12.25 -18.66 15.72
C VAL A 191 13.46 -19.06 16.58
N ALA A 192 14.17 -18.11 17.19
CA ALA A 192 15.25 -18.38 18.12
C ALA A 192 14.77 -19.17 19.36
N LEU A 193 13.60 -18.81 19.90
CA LEU A 193 12.98 -19.53 21.01
C LEU A 193 12.61 -20.97 20.63
N LEU A 194 12.12 -21.20 19.41
CA LEU A 194 11.83 -22.56 18.94
C LEU A 194 13.07 -23.45 18.93
N SER A 195 14.25 -22.88 18.66
CA SER A 195 15.50 -23.63 18.72
C SER A 195 15.81 -24.14 20.12
N VAL A 196 15.45 -23.38 21.17
CA VAL A 196 15.62 -23.80 22.58
C VAL A 196 14.82 -25.05 22.90
N LEU A 197 13.61 -25.19 22.33
CA LEU A 197 12.75 -26.37 22.52
C LEU A 197 13.33 -27.62 21.88
N VAL A 198 14.12 -27.47 20.84
CA VAL A 198 14.70 -28.57 20.07
C VAL A 198 16.06 -29.02 20.61
N TYR A 199 16.87 -28.11 21.13
CA TYR A 199 18.18 -28.42 21.65
C TYR A 199 18.12 -29.25 22.95
N THR A 200 18.95 -30.28 23.02
CA THR A 200 19.06 -31.16 24.19
C THR A 200 20.25 -30.84 25.11
N GLY A 201 21.23 -30.07 24.66
CA GLY A 201 22.44 -29.73 25.42
C GLY A 201 22.35 -28.35 26.12
N ALA A 202 22.82 -28.26 27.36
CA ALA A 202 22.73 -27.04 28.18
C ALA A 202 23.38 -25.82 27.49
N TRP A 203 24.60 -25.91 27.00
CA TRP A 203 25.31 -24.81 26.32
C TRP A 203 24.57 -24.28 25.09
N ARG A 204 23.97 -25.19 24.30
CA ARG A 204 23.20 -24.78 23.10
C ARG A 204 21.90 -24.05 23.47
N LYS A 205 21.24 -24.49 24.53
CA LYS A 205 20.08 -23.78 25.08
C LYS A 205 20.47 -22.40 25.55
N LEU A 206 21.60 -22.25 26.27
CA LEU A 206 22.07 -20.94 26.72
C LEU A 206 22.37 -20.00 25.54
N ILE A 207 23.03 -20.48 24.49
CA ILE A 207 23.27 -19.70 23.26
C ILE A 207 21.95 -19.28 22.62
N SER A 208 21.00 -20.20 22.49
CA SER A 208 19.69 -19.89 21.90
C SER A 208 18.91 -18.88 22.74
N ILE A 209 18.97 -18.96 24.06
CA ILE A 209 18.36 -18.00 24.98
C ILE A 209 19.04 -16.64 24.84
N ALA A 210 20.37 -16.59 24.76
CA ALA A 210 21.11 -15.35 24.57
C ALA A 210 20.73 -14.67 23.24
N ILE A 211 20.62 -15.44 22.15
CA ILE A 211 20.16 -14.91 20.85
C ILE A 211 18.71 -14.41 20.96
N PHE A 212 17.82 -15.19 21.58
CA PHE A 212 16.44 -14.76 21.83
C PHE A 212 16.38 -13.43 22.59
N MET A 213 17.09 -13.32 23.71
CA MET A 213 17.11 -12.11 24.52
C MET A 213 17.71 -10.92 23.78
N SER A 214 18.76 -11.15 22.99
CA SER A 214 19.37 -10.11 22.15
C SER A 214 18.41 -9.61 21.07
N LEU A 215 17.72 -10.52 20.37
CA LEU A 215 16.77 -10.17 19.32
C LEU A 215 15.52 -9.51 19.89
N PHE A 216 15.00 -10.00 21.00
CA PHE A 216 13.85 -9.42 21.68
C PHE A 216 14.18 -8.04 22.25
N GLY A 217 15.35 -7.87 22.87
CA GLY A 217 15.86 -6.59 23.34
C GLY A 217 16.09 -5.61 22.17
N GLY A 218 16.60 -6.10 21.05
CA GLY A 218 16.73 -5.34 19.81
C GLY A 218 15.39 -4.85 19.27
N ALA A 219 14.37 -5.72 19.24
CA ALA A 219 13.00 -5.35 18.83
C ALA A 219 12.43 -4.25 19.76
N TYR A 220 12.65 -4.36 21.06
CA TYR A 220 12.22 -3.36 22.03
C TYR A 220 12.97 -2.03 21.83
N ALA A 221 14.28 -2.07 21.62
CA ALA A 221 15.08 -0.89 21.35
C ALA A 221 14.68 -0.18 20.05
N THR A 222 14.43 -0.93 18.98
CA THR A 222 13.96 -0.36 17.70
C THR A 222 12.57 0.27 17.78
N LYS A 223 11.70 -0.27 18.65
CA LYS A 223 10.40 0.34 18.93
C LYS A 223 10.53 1.72 19.59
N ILE A 224 11.52 1.90 20.48
CA ILE A 224 11.70 3.15 21.23
C ILE A 224 12.53 4.17 20.45
N HIS A 225 13.58 3.74 19.78
CA HIS A 225 14.60 4.64 19.19
C HIS A 225 14.57 4.67 17.65
N GLY A 226 13.72 3.86 16.99
CA GLY A 226 13.76 3.64 15.55
C GLY A 226 14.94 2.76 15.11
N LEU A 227 15.02 2.47 13.82
CA LEU A 227 16.18 1.79 13.24
C LEU A 227 17.36 2.76 13.15
N PRO A 228 18.61 2.31 13.45
CA PRO A 228 19.80 3.18 13.52
C PRO A 228 20.18 3.86 12.20
N PHE A 229 19.49 3.58 11.12
CA PHE A 229 19.77 4.07 9.77
C PHE A 229 18.51 4.63 9.08
N SER A 230 17.65 5.34 9.81
CA SER A 230 16.52 6.05 9.19
C SER A 230 17.02 7.19 8.30
N PRO A 231 16.47 7.36 7.09
CA PRO A 231 16.74 8.52 6.24
C PRO A 231 16.37 9.84 6.97
N ILE A 232 16.85 10.95 6.41
CA ILE A 232 16.61 12.29 6.95
C ILE A 232 15.11 12.61 6.94
N GLY A 233 14.55 12.91 8.14
CA GLY A 233 13.14 13.28 8.30
C GLY A 233 12.42 12.44 9.36
N THR A 234 11.19 12.80 9.67
CA THR A 234 10.32 12.00 10.55
C THR A 234 9.68 10.89 9.72
N GLN A 235 9.87 9.64 10.12
CA GLN A 235 9.26 8.47 9.49
C GLN A 235 8.23 7.85 10.41
N LEU A 236 7.11 7.44 9.85
CA LEU A 236 5.99 6.85 10.55
C LEU A 236 5.40 5.71 9.69
N ASP A 237 5.17 4.55 10.31
CA ASP A 237 4.41 3.48 9.71
C ASP A 237 2.96 3.56 10.18
N THR A 238 2.03 3.55 9.24
CA THR A 238 0.60 3.42 9.49
C THR A 238 0.12 2.01 9.15
N GLN A 239 -1.15 1.75 9.27
CA GLN A 239 -1.74 0.48 8.83
C GLN A 239 -1.60 0.26 7.31
N TYR A 240 -1.58 1.34 6.52
CA TYR A 240 -1.65 1.29 5.06
C TYR A 240 -0.37 1.76 4.38
N ASN A 241 0.38 2.68 4.99
CA ASN A 241 1.48 3.39 4.34
C ASN A 241 2.73 3.49 5.23
N HIS A 242 3.88 3.60 4.58
CA HIS A 242 5.07 4.16 5.20
C HIS A 242 5.15 5.65 4.86
N LEU A 243 5.15 6.51 5.87
CA LEU A 243 5.10 7.96 5.72
C LEU A 243 6.45 8.58 6.05
N SER A 244 6.92 9.48 5.20
CA SER A 244 8.09 10.32 5.45
C SER A 244 7.70 11.79 5.39
N ILE A 245 8.09 12.56 6.41
CA ILE A 245 7.85 13.99 6.49
C ILE A 245 9.20 14.69 6.39
N VAL A 246 9.38 15.50 5.35
CA VAL A 246 10.64 16.17 5.04
C VAL A 246 10.40 17.68 4.92
N GLU A 247 11.34 18.49 5.40
CA GLU A 247 11.37 19.92 5.13
C GLU A 247 12.33 20.22 3.98
N SER A 248 11.91 21.10 3.08
CA SER A 248 12.66 21.49 1.90
C SER A 248 12.38 22.96 1.55
N VAL A 249 12.91 23.41 0.44
CA VAL A 249 12.69 24.74 -0.09
C VAL A 249 12.09 24.63 -1.49
N ASP A 250 10.99 25.33 -1.73
CA ASP A 250 10.40 25.46 -3.07
C ASP A 250 11.34 26.28 -3.96
N LYS A 251 11.97 25.61 -4.92
CA LYS A 251 12.95 26.24 -5.83
C LYS A 251 12.36 27.36 -6.69
N ARG A 252 11.04 27.45 -6.83
CA ARG A 252 10.35 28.47 -7.63
C ARG A 252 10.35 29.83 -6.94
N ASN A 253 10.28 29.86 -5.61
CA ASN A 253 10.10 31.09 -4.84
C ASN A 253 10.93 31.20 -3.57
N GLY A 254 11.77 30.19 -3.25
CA GLY A 254 12.65 30.17 -2.09
C GLY A 254 11.97 29.95 -0.74
N ARG A 255 10.66 29.67 -0.71
CA ARG A 255 9.90 29.48 0.54
C ARG A 255 10.08 28.07 1.09
N ARG A 256 10.03 27.94 2.42
CA ARG A 256 10.09 26.64 3.09
C ARG A 256 8.80 25.86 2.86
N VAL A 257 8.96 24.58 2.49
CA VAL A 257 7.86 23.65 2.29
C VAL A 257 8.05 22.40 3.13
N ARG A 258 6.97 21.90 3.70
CA ARG A 258 6.89 20.57 4.30
C ARG A 258 6.26 19.63 3.30
N ILE A 259 6.87 18.46 3.15
CA ILE A 259 6.54 17.45 2.15
C ILE A 259 6.09 16.19 2.88
N LEU A 260 4.92 15.66 2.54
CA LEU A 260 4.49 14.33 2.88
C LEU A 260 4.81 13.39 1.71
N ILE A 261 5.56 12.35 1.99
CA ILE A 261 5.92 11.29 1.04
C ILE A 261 5.32 9.98 1.56
N THR A 262 4.54 9.30 0.74
CA THR A 262 3.90 8.02 1.10
C THR A 262 4.61 6.81 0.50
N ASP A 263 5.31 6.99 -0.62
CA ASP A 263 6.09 5.96 -1.31
C ASP A 263 7.43 6.54 -1.74
N PRO A 264 8.41 5.73 -2.14
CA PRO A 264 9.81 6.12 -2.24
C PRO A 264 10.08 7.39 -3.05
N ASP A 265 9.22 7.83 -3.90
CA ASP A 265 9.39 9.07 -4.65
C ASP A 265 8.05 9.80 -4.88
N ALA A 266 6.98 9.36 -4.21
CA ALA A 266 5.66 9.95 -4.37
C ALA A 266 5.45 11.09 -3.38
N VAL A 267 5.62 12.32 -3.85
CA VAL A 267 5.18 13.50 -3.11
C VAL A 267 3.66 13.51 -3.05
N GLN A 268 3.12 13.15 -1.88
CA GLN A 268 1.68 13.09 -1.63
C GLN A 268 1.10 14.48 -1.37
N SER A 269 1.79 15.30 -0.58
CA SER A 269 1.29 16.63 -0.22
C SER A 269 2.42 17.60 0.09
N LEU A 270 2.16 18.87 -0.21
CA LEU A 270 3.07 19.97 0.02
C LEU A 270 2.35 21.08 0.80
N MET A 271 3.04 21.69 1.76
CA MET A 271 2.52 22.81 2.56
C MET A 271 3.61 23.86 2.76
N TYR A 272 3.32 25.14 2.50
CA TYR A 272 4.17 26.22 2.96
C TYR A 272 4.13 26.32 4.48
N THR A 273 5.30 26.38 5.14
CA THR A 273 5.37 26.44 6.61
C THR A 273 4.98 27.80 7.17
N ASP A 274 5.16 28.86 6.39
CA ASP A 274 4.79 30.25 6.71
C ASP A 274 3.31 30.57 6.45
N HIS A 275 2.71 29.95 5.45
CA HIS A 275 1.30 30.13 5.07
C HIS A 275 0.63 28.78 4.81
N PRO A 276 0.29 28.03 5.87
CA PRO A 276 -0.24 26.67 5.74
C PRO A 276 -1.51 26.54 4.89
N ALA A 277 -2.35 27.56 4.85
CA ALA A 277 -3.59 27.55 4.06
C ALA A 277 -3.37 27.74 2.55
N GLU A 278 -2.18 28.15 2.12
CA GLU A 278 -1.88 28.37 0.71
C GLU A 278 -1.59 27.06 -0.02
N LEU A 279 -2.13 26.89 -1.23
CA LEU A 279 -1.87 25.70 -2.06
C LEU A 279 -0.51 25.81 -2.77
N VAL A 280 0.36 24.81 -2.55
CA VAL A 280 1.69 24.75 -3.16
C VAL A 280 1.65 24.10 -4.54
N SER A 281 0.92 22.99 -4.66
CA SER A 281 0.81 22.22 -5.91
C SER A 281 -0.13 22.91 -6.89
N GLU A 282 0.32 23.11 -8.14
CA GLU A 282 -0.49 23.82 -9.13
C GLU A 282 -1.81 23.11 -9.45
N TYR A 283 -1.79 21.76 -9.52
CA TYR A 283 -2.98 21.00 -9.85
C TYR A 283 -4.10 21.16 -8.80
N THR A 284 -3.75 21.35 -7.53
CA THR A 284 -4.75 21.50 -6.46
C THR A 284 -5.59 22.77 -6.59
N LYS A 285 -5.08 23.78 -7.28
CA LYS A 285 -5.80 25.04 -7.54
C LYS A 285 -7.00 24.83 -8.46
N PHE A 286 -7.00 23.78 -9.29
CA PHE A 286 -8.10 23.48 -10.19
C PHE A 286 -9.37 23.01 -9.48
N TYR A 287 -9.30 22.60 -8.20
CA TYR A 287 -10.51 22.32 -7.42
C TYR A 287 -11.37 23.58 -7.20
N ASP A 288 -10.80 24.78 -7.32
CA ASP A 288 -11.56 26.03 -7.33
C ASP A 288 -12.52 26.16 -8.53
N LEU A 289 -12.33 25.37 -9.62
CA LEU A 289 -13.27 25.34 -10.74
C LEU A 289 -14.68 24.87 -10.32
N ALA A 290 -14.83 24.14 -9.22
CA ALA A 290 -16.14 23.82 -8.67
C ALA A 290 -16.97 25.08 -8.41
N PHE A 291 -16.36 26.13 -7.89
CA PHE A 291 -17.02 27.41 -7.61
C PHE A 291 -17.20 28.28 -8.85
N HIS A 292 -16.46 28.02 -9.92
CA HIS A 292 -16.69 28.66 -11.22
C HIS A 292 -17.93 28.08 -11.90
N TYR A 293 -18.04 26.74 -11.93
CA TYR A 293 -19.16 26.05 -12.57
C TYR A 293 -20.43 26.03 -11.71
N LYS A 294 -20.29 26.06 -10.38
CA LYS A 294 -21.39 26.14 -9.41
C LYS A 294 -21.05 27.15 -8.29
N PRO A 295 -21.31 28.45 -8.50
CA PRO A 295 -20.94 29.52 -7.56
C PRO A 295 -21.54 29.39 -6.15
N ASP A 296 -22.70 28.73 -6.03
CA ASP A 296 -23.42 28.46 -4.79
C ASP A 296 -23.03 27.14 -4.13
N THR A 297 -21.87 26.58 -4.48
CA THR A 297 -21.33 25.35 -3.87
C THR A 297 -21.21 25.50 -2.36
N LYS A 298 -21.88 24.61 -1.61
CA LYS A 298 -21.89 24.56 -0.14
C LYS A 298 -21.41 23.23 0.41
N LYS A 299 -21.77 22.12 -0.21
CA LYS A 299 -21.44 20.78 0.28
C LYS A 299 -20.50 20.04 -0.68
N ILE A 300 -19.32 19.71 -0.18
CA ILE A 300 -18.25 19.10 -0.96
C ILE A 300 -17.93 17.71 -0.39
N LEU A 301 -17.79 16.73 -1.27
CA LEU A 301 -17.17 15.44 -0.95
C LEU A 301 -15.75 15.41 -1.51
N MET A 302 -14.78 15.04 -0.70
CA MET A 302 -13.42 14.78 -1.16
C MET A 302 -13.03 13.33 -0.91
N LEU A 303 -12.70 12.62 -1.97
CA LEU A 303 -12.14 11.26 -1.92
C LEU A 303 -10.61 11.35 -1.95
N GLY A 304 -9.98 10.94 -0.85
CA GLY A 304 -8.56 11.12 -0.57
C GLY A 304 -8.28 12.42 0.18
N GLY A 305 -7.70 12.31 1.38
CA GLY A 305 -7.36 13.45 2.23
C GLY A 305 -5.91 13.91 2.07
N GLY A 306 -4.98 12.96 1.98
CA GLY A 306 -3.55 13.23 1.97
C GLY A 306 -3.15 14.16 3.13
N GLY A 307 -2.36 15.21 2.87
CA GLY A 307 -2.03 16.23 3.87
C GLY A 307 -3.15 17.23 4.13
N TYR A 308 -4.36 17.00 3.68
CA TYR A 308 -5.55 17.85 3.83
C TYR A 308 -5.33 19.29 3.32
N CYS A 309 -4.48 19.46 2.31
CA CYS A 309 -4.12 20.78 1.80
C CYS A 309 -5.32 21.50 1.18
N VAL A 310 -6.15 20.79 0.39
CA VAL A 310 -7.34 21.34 -0.25
C VAL A 310 -8.44 21.65 0.78
N PRO A 311 -8.85 20.75 1.67
CA PRO A 311 -9.80 21.08 2.73
C PRO A 311 -9.36 22.28 3.57
N ARG A 312 -8.10 22.32 4.01
CA ARG A 312 -7.56 23.41 4.80
C ARG A 312 -7.61 24.76 4.06
N TYR A 313 -7.23 24.76 2.77
CA TYR A 313 -7.33 25.96 1.93
C TYR A 313 -8.76 26.46 1.81
N LEU A 314 -9.71 25.57 1.55
CA LEU A 314 -11.11 25.93 1.38
C LEU A 314 -11.74 26.46 2.68
N LEU A 315 -11.45 25.81 3.81
CA LEU A 315 -11.96 26.18 5.13
C LEU A 315 -11.33 27.47 5.69
N ALA A 316 -10.10 27.81 5.26
CA ALA A 316 -9.46 29.06 5.65
C ALA A 316 -10.15 30.31 5.07
N SER A 317 -10.93 30.15 4.00
CA SER A 317 -11.74 31.24 3.44
C SER A 317 -12.99 31.48 4.29
N GLN A 318 -12.98 32.51 5.12
CA GLN A 318 -14.13 32.89 5.96
C GLN A 318 -15.36 33.36 5.16
N SER A 319 -15.17 33.72 3.89
CA SER A 319 -16.26 34.15 3.01
C SER A 319 -17.06 32.97 2.40
N ARG A 320 -16.63 31.75 2.58
CA ARG A 320 -17.29 30.54 2.04
C ARG A 320 -18.09 29.84 3.13
N ASP A 321 -19.40 29.79 2.99
CA ASP A 321 -20.30 28.97 3.80
C ASP A 321 -20.33 27.56 3.20
N ILE A 322 -19.27 26.76 3.48
CA ILE A 322 -19.11 25.42 2.92
C ILE A 322 -18.90 24.38 4.03
N SER A 323 -19.33 23.15 3.77
CA SER A 323 -18.99 21.95 4.52
C SER A 323 -18.30 20.92 3.63
N ILE A 324 -17.34 20.18 4.20
CA ILE A 324 -16.52 19.23 3.46
C ILE A 324 -16.56 17.88 4.18
N ASP A 325 -17.00 16.86 3.47
CA ASP A 325 -16.87 15.46 3.87
C ASP A 325 -15.61 14.91 3.18
N VAL A 326 -14.65 14.40 3.96
CA VAL A 326 -13.42 13.77 3.43
C VAL A 326 -13.46 12.29 3.73
N VAL A 327 -13.23 11.46 2.71
CA VAL A 327 -13.06 10.02 2.84
C VAL A 327 -11.58 9.70 2.67
N GLU A 328 -10.93 9.32 3.76
CA GLU A 328 -9.52 8.96 3.81
C GLU A 328 -9.38 7.54 4.37
N LEU A 329 -8.68 6.70 3.62
CA LEU A 329 -8.50 5.29 3.98
C LEU A 329 -7.66 5.12 5.25
N ASP A 330 -6.62 5.96 5.39
CA ASP A 330 -5.59 5.80 6.41
C ASP A 330 -5.75 6.81 7.57
N PRO A 331 -6.25 6.39 8.75
CA PRO A 331 -6.34 7.26 9.92
C PRO A 331 -4.99 7.88 10.32
N GLY A 332 -3.89 7.17 10.04
CA GLY A 332 -2.54 7.65 10.32
C GLY A 332 -2.16 8.87 9.48
N ILE A 333 -2.60 8.94 8.21
CA ILE A 333 -2.44 10.13 7.37
C ILE A 333 -3.16 11.33 7.98
N THR A 334 -4.38 11.14 8.48
CA THR A 334 -5.14 12.20 9.16
C THR A 334 -4.41 12.69 10.42
N GLN A 335 -3.84 11.77 11.21
CA GLN A 335 -3.05 12.15 12.39
C GLN A 335 -1.80 12.94 12.00
N VAL A 336 -1.07 12.51 10.97
CA VAL A 336 0.08 13.25 10.41
C VAL A 336 -0.34 14.63 9.90
N ALA A 337 -1.51 14.75 9.29
CA ALA A 337 -2.03 16.04 8.84
C ALA A 337 -2.29 17.00 10.02
N ARG A 338 -2.78 16.49 11.15
CA ARG A 338 -2.94 17.28 12.37
C ARG A 338 -1.61 17.69 12.99
N ASP A 339 -0.69 16.75 13.13
CA ASP A 339 0.58 16.96 13.83
C ASP A 339 1.57 17.82 13.01
N TYR A 340 1.59 17.65 11.69
CA TYR A 340 2.62 18.23 10.84
C TYR A 340 2.09 19.17 9.74
N PHE A 341 0.84 19.04 9.30
CA PHE A 341 0.27 19.81 8.18
C PHE A 341 -0.80 20.82 8.62
N SER A 342 -0.81 21.19 9.90
CA SER A 342 -1.68 22.24 10.43
C SER A 342 -3.18 22.01 10.20
N LEU A 343 -3.61 20.76 10.11
CA LEU A 343 -5.03 20.42 10.08
C LEU A 343 -5.61 20.64 11.47
N LYS A 344 -6.59 21.56 11.57
CA LYS A 344 -7.31 21.86 12.81
C LYS A 344 -8.68 21.20 12.78
N ASP A 345 -9.25 21.00 13.97
CA ASP A 345 -10.65 20.62 14.07
C ASP A 345 -11.54 21.79 13.63
N ASP A 346 -12.53 21.50 12.80
CA ASP A 346 -13.48 22.47 12.25
C ASP A 346 -14.82 21.75 12.09
N ASP A 347 -15.90 22.32 12.61
CA ASP A 347 -17.24 21.71 12.56
C ASP A 347 -17.77 21.53 11.13
N ARG A 348 -17.20 22.26 10.17
CA ARG A 348 -17.49 22.15 8.74
C ARG A 348 -16.75 21.00 8.06
N LEU A 349 -15.78 20.34 8.74
CA LEU A 349 -14.99 19.25 8.23
C LEU A 349 -15.38 17.93 8.88
N LYS A 350 -15.93 17.02 8.10
CA LYS A 350 -16.23 15.66 8.55
C LYS A 350 -15.31 14.65 7.86
N ILE A 351 -14.67 13.79 8.65
CA ILE A 351 -13.70 12.83 8.14
C ILE A 351 -14.25 11.42 8.35
N TYR A 352 -14.24 10.62 7.28
CA TYR A 352 -14.61 9.21 7.27
C TYR A 352 -13.37 8.38 6.99
N HIS A 353 -12.98 7.52 7.95
CA HIS A 353 -11.87 6.60 7.77
C HIS A 353 -12.38 5.27 7.20
N GLU A 354 -12.52 5.23 5.89
CA GLU A 354 -12.95 4.02 5.16
C GLU A 354 -12.46 4.06 3.70
N ASP A 355 -12.50 2.91 3.03
CA ASP A 355 -12.22 2.84 1.59
C ASP A 355 -13.25 3.65 0.79
N ALA A 356 -12.76 4.47 -0.17
CA ALA A 356 -13.60 5.37 -0.95
C ALA A 356 -14.68 4.62 -1.76
N ARG A 357 -14.37 3.42 -2.30
CA ARG A 357 -15.36 2.61 -3.00
C ARG A 357 -16.42 2.06 -2.06
N THR A 358 -16.03 1.67 -0.86
CA THR A 358 -16.96 1.21 0.19
C THR A 358 -17.90 2.35 0.60
N PHE A 359 -17.37 3.55 0.79
CA PHE A 359 -18.18 4.76 1.04
C PHE A 359 -19.19 4.99 -0.09
N LEU A 360 -18.72 4.98 -1.35
CA LEU A 360 -19.57 5.19 -2.53
C LEU A 360 -20.66 4.10 -2.65
N ASN A 361 -20.33 2.84 -2.39
CA ASN A 361 -21.32 1.76 -2.41
C ASN A 361 -22.39 1.94 -1.35
N ARG A 362 -22.00 2.22 -0.10
CA ARG A 362 -22.93 2.48 1.00
C ARG A 362 -23.84 3.68 0.71
N ALA A 363 -23.24 4.74 0.20
CA ALA A 363 -23.95 5.95 -0.17
C ALA A 363 -24.93 5.74 -1.33
N PHE A 364 -24.55 4.96 -2.35
CA PHE A 364 -25.36 4.68 -3.53
C PHE A 364 -26.70 3.96 -3.17
N PHE A 365 -26.68 3.06 -2.18
CA PHE A 365 -27.86 2.32 -1.73
C PHE A 365 -28.67 3.04 -0.65
N ASN A 366 -28.22 4.20 -0.18
CA ASN A 366 -28.96 4.99 0.79
C ASN A 366 -29.93 5.94 0.10
N GLU A 367 -31.23 5.72 0.21
CA GLU A 367 -32.29 6.53 -0.40
C GLU A 367 -32.38 7.96 0.17
N ASN A 368 -31.93 8.14 1.42
CA ASN A 368 -31.94 9.43 2.12
C ASN A 368 -30.60 10.17 2.05
N LEU A 369 -29.77 9.85 1.07
CA LEU A 369 -28.46 10.47 0.96
C LEU A 369 -28.56 11.92 0.51
N GLU A 370 -27.91 12.78 1.28
CA GLU A 370 -27.73 14.18 0.91
C GLU A 370 -26.71 14.28 -0.22
N GLN A 371 -27.10 14.91 -1.35
CA GLN A 371 -26.25 15.08 -2.52
C GLN A 371 -25.25 16.22 -2.33
N TYR A 372 -24.12 16.12 -3.02
CA TYR A 372 -23.02 17.07 -3.01
C TYR A 372 -23.12 18.05 -4.18
N ASP A 373 -22.71 19.30 -3.92
CA ASP A 373 -22.55 20.32 -4.96
C ASP A 373 -21.30 20.07 -5.80
N ALA A 374 -20.24 19.56 -5.16
CA ALA A 374 -19.02 19.18 -5.83
C ALA A 374 -18.43 17.89 -5.22
N ILE A 375 -17.81 17.07 -6.06
CA ILE A 375 -17.02 15.91 -5.64
C ILE A 375 -15.60 16.08 -6.16
N PHE A 376 -14.61 15.98 -5.28
CA PHE A 376 -13.19 15.98 -5.61
C PHE A 376 -12.63 14.59 -5.45
N MET A 377 -11.98 14.08 -6.48
CA MET A 377 -11.37 12.76 -6.47
C MET A 377 -9.86 12.90 -6.69
N ASP A 378 -9.11 12.65 -5.61
CA ASP A 378 -7.64 12.74 -5.55
C ASP A 378 -7.10 11.53 -4.78
N THR A 379 -7.29 10.36 -5.36
CA THR A 379 -7.01 9.06 -4.73
C THR A 379 -5.91 8.32 -5.47
N PHE A 380 -4.81 8.04 -4.79
CA PHE A 380 -3.69 7.30 -5.35
C PHE A 380 -3.24 6.20 -4.37
N THR A 381 -2.91 5.02 -4.92
CA THR A 381 -2.26 3.92 -4.17
C THR A 381 -0.74 3.99 -4.24
N SER A 382 -0.20 4.73 -5.22
CA SER A 382 1.23 5.01 -5.41
C SER A 382 1.37 6.31 -6.20
N ALA A 383 2.59 6.68 -6.59
CA ALA A 383 2.88 7.96 -7.26
C ALA A 383 1.95 8.35 -8.41
N THR A 384 1.45 7.38 -9.18
CA THR A 384 0.64 7.65 -10.39
C THR A 384 -0.58 6.75 -10.53
N VAL A 385 -0.78 5.78 -9.61
CA VAL A 385 -1.80 4.74 -9.76
C VAL A 385 -3.04 5.07 -8.93
N ILE A 386 -4.16 5.28 -9.61
CA ILE A 386 -5.47 5.35 -8.97
C ILE A 386 -5.95 3.92 -8.68
N PRO A 387 -6.56 3.62 -7.50
CA PRO A 387 -7.18 2.33 -7.24
C PRO A 387 -8.14 1.95 -8.36
N PHE A 388 -7.96 0.75 -8.96
CA PHE A 388 -8.74 0.38 -10.15
C PHE A 388 -10.25 0.47 -9.94
N GLN A 389 -10.73 0.12 -8.74
CA GLN A 389 -12.16 0.17 -8.38
C GLN A 389 -12.74 1.60 -8.36
N LEU A 390 -11.90 2.63 -8.42
CA LEU A 390 -12.34 4.04 -8.51
C LEU A 390 -12.30 4.59 -9.94
N THR A 391 -11.91 3.80 -10.92
CA THR A 391 -11.72 4.24 -12.32
C THR A 391 -12.80 3.70 -13.28
N THR A 392 -13.81 3.03 -12.75
CA THR A 392 -14.75 2.20 -13.51
C THR A 392 -16.07 2.91 -13.84
N VAL A 393 -16.81 2.38 -14.82
CA VAL A 393 -18.17 2.84 -15.17
C VAL A 393 -19.06 2.84 -13.94
N GLU A 394 -18.99 1.77 -13.14
CA GLU A 394 -19.80 1.61 -11.93
C GLU A 394 -19.46 2.67 -10.87
N THR A 395 -18.21 3.10 -10.79
CA THR A 395 -17.84 4.23 -9.94
C THR A 395 -18.39 5.54 -10.47
N ALA A 396 -18.31 5.77 -11.78
CA ALA A 396 -18.86 6.98 -12.41
C ALA A 396 -20.38 7.12 -12.15
N GLU A 397 -21.13 6.01 -12.25
CA GLU A 397 -22.56 5.97 -11.93
C GLU A 397 -22.84 6.37 -10.47
N ARG A 398 -22.04 5.85 -9.51
CA ARG A 398 -22.18 6.18 -8.09
C ARG A 398 -21.87 7.65 -7.81
N LEU A 399 -20.79 8.16 -8.38
CA LEU A 399 -20.42 9.57 -8.28
C LEU A 399 -21.51 10.48 -8.87
N ARG A 400 -22.07 10.11 -10.02
CA ARG A 400 -23.16 10.88 -10.65
C ARG A 400 -24.42 10.92 -9.78
N LYS A 401 -24.78 9.82 -9.14
CA LYS A 401 -25.94 9.76 -8.21
C LYS A 401 -25.73 10.61 -6.96
N LEU A 402 -24.49 10.70 -6.47
CA LEU A 402 -24.12 11.49 -5.29
C LEU A 402 -24.05 13.00 -5.57
N LEU A 403 -23.88 13.38 -6.82
CA LEU A 403 -23.90 14.79 -7.23
C LEU A 403 -25.33 15.29 -7.39
N LYS A 404 -25.55 16.55 -7.01
CA LYS A 404 -26.73 17.31 -7.44
C LYS A 404 -26.80 17.35 -8.98
N PRO A 405 -27.98 17.59 -9.57
CA PRO A 405 -28.12 17.63 -11.03
C PRO A 405 -27.12 18.57 -11.73
N ASP A 406 -26.86 19.74 -11.14
CA ASP A 406 -25.94 20.80 -11.57
C ASP A 406 -24.56 20.72 -10.91
N GLY A 407 -24.27 19.66 -10.18
CA GLY A 407 -23.01 19.47 -9.46
C GLY A 407 -21.84 19.12 -10.37
N ALA A 408 -20.62 19.40 -9.91
CA ALA A 408 -19.38 19.14 -10.63
C ALA A 408 -18.52 18.06 -9.96
N LEU A 409 -18.04 17.10 -10.76
CA LEU A 409 -17.00 16.15 -10.38
C LEU A 409 -15.66 16.66 -10.92
N ILE A 410 -14.65 16.74 -10.05
CA ILE A 410 -13.28 17.09 -10.43
C ILE A 410 -12.36 15.95 -10.04
N VAL A 411 -11.71 15.35 -11.05
CA VAL A 411 -10.84 14.19 -10.88
C VAL A 411 -9.40 14.54 -11.24
N ASN A 412 -8.46 14.26 -10.36
CA ASN A 412 -7.05 14.33 -10.64
C ASN A 412 -6.55 12.98 -11.19
N ILE A 413 -5.94 13.00 -12.38
CA ILE A 413 -5.39 11.82 -13.06
C ILE A 413 -3.95 12.13 -13.45
N ILE A 414 -2.99 11.32 -13.02
CA ILE A 414 -1.59 11.45 -13.46
C ILE A 414 -1.36 10.55 -14.66
N ALA A 415 -1.27 11.15 -15.85
CA ALA A 415 -1.10 10.45 -17.12
C ALA A 415 -0.57 11.41 -18.21
N SER A 416 -0.37 10.93 -19.42
CA SER A 416 -0.33 11.77 -20.61
C SER A 416 -1.69 11.76 -21.31
N MET A 417 -1.95 12.77 -22.14
CA MET A 417 -3.17 12.82 -22.94
C MET A 417 -3.08 11.92 -24.16
N TYR A 418 -1.90 11.78 -24.75
CA TYR A 418 -1.64 11.00 -25.94
C TYR A 418 -0.38 10.14 -25.79
N GLY A 419 -0.24 9.13 -26.66
CA GLY A 419 0.91 8.25 -26.70
C GLY A 419 0.86 7.09 -25.72
N PRO A 420 1.97 6.38 -25.52
CA PRO A 420 1.99 5.13 -24.74
C PRO A 420 1.58 5.30 -23.28
N LYS A 421 1.79 6.48 -22.70
CA LYS A 421 1.51 6.79 -21.28
C LYS A 421 0.06 7.25 -21.04
N ALA A 422 -0.80 7.25 -22.04
CA ALA A 422 -2.16 7.78 -21.98
C ALA A 422 -3.24 6.77 -21.58
N GLY A 423 -2.91 5.48 -21.48
CA GLY A 423 -3.90 4.40 -21.33
C GLY A 423 -4.79 4.55 -20.10
N VAL A 424 -4.25 4.99 -18.96
CA VAL A 424 -5.03 5.24 -17.73
C VAL A 424 -6.06 6.34 -17.97
N PHE A 425 -5.64 7.48 -18.54
CA PHE A 425 -6.53 8.60 -18.81
C PHE A 425 -7.64 8.23 -19.79
N HIS A 426 -7.32 7.52 -20.88
CA HIS A 426 -8.29 7.09 -21.88
C HIS A 426 -9.33 6.12 -21.31
N GLY A 427 -8.89 5.17 -20.47
CA GLY A 427 -9.81 4.22 -19.83
C GLY A 427 -10.78 4.89 -18.86
N ILE A 428 -10.29 5.82 -18.04
CA ILE A 428 -11.11 6.62 -17.11
C ILE A 428 -12.05 7.55 -17.89
N TYR A 429 -11.55 8.25 -18.89
CA TYR A 429 -12.36 9.14 -19.72
C TYR A 429 -13.55 8.38 -20.35
N LYS A 430 -13.29 7.22 -20.96
CA LYS A 430 -14.35 6.36 -21.52
C LYS A 430 -15.32 5.85 -20.46
N ALA A 431 -14.83 5.47 -19.30
CA ALA A 431 -15.68 4.98 -18.22
C ALA A 431 -16.62 6.09 -17.72
N PHE A 432 -16.10 7.29 -17.54
CA PHE A 432 -16.86 8.40 -16.95
C PHE A 432 -17.79 9.06 -17.97
N SER A 433 -17.45 9.06 -19.27
CA SER A 433 -18.33 9.58 -20.33
C SER A 433 -19.66 8.82 -20.48
N ASN A 434 -19.80 7.65 -19.84
CA ASN A 434 -21.08 6.94 -19.79
C ASN A 434 -22.08 7.57 -18.82
N SER A 435 -21.60 8.30 -17.80
CA SER A 435 -22.44 8.87 -16.74
C SER A 435 -22.48 10.40 -16.75
N PHE A 436 -21.56 11.05 -17.45
CA PHE A 436 -21.41 12.50 -17.52
C PHE A 436 -21.44 12.94 -18.98
N SER A 437 -22.37 13.82 -19.34
CA SER A 437 -22.53 14.33 -20.69
C SER A 437 -21.51 15.40 -21.06
N THR A 438 -21.01 16.15 -20.07
CA THR A 438 -20.00 17.19 -20.26
C THR A 438 -18.70 16.76 -19.59
N MET A 439 -17.63 16.69 -20.40
CA MET A 439 -16.29 16.32 -19.96
C MET A 439 -15.30 17.39 -20.43
N MET A 440 -14.68 18.09 -19.49
CA MET A 440 -13.69 19.13 -19.77
C MET A 440 -12.34 18.70 -19.22
N ILE A 441 -11.28 18.89 -20.02
CA ILE A 441 -9.93 18.41 -19.72
C ILE A 441 -9.02 19.63 -19.47
N PHE A 442 -8.30 19.62 -18.35
CA PHE A 442 -7.37 20.68 -17.95
C PHE A 442 -5.99 20.05 -17.62
N PRO A 443 -5.03 20.03 -18.56
CA PRO A 443 -3.65 19.67 -18.28
C PRO A 443 -3.02 20.70 -17.32
N ALA A 444 -2.46 20.26 -16.19
CA ALA A 444 -1.94 21.18 -15.18
C ALA A 444 -0.67 21.91 -15.63
N ASN A 445 0.13 21.33 -16.53
CA ASN A 445 1.38 21.95 -16.99
C ASN A 445 1.22 22.98 -18.11
N ALA A 446 0.12 23.09 -18.76
CA ALA A 446 -0.36 24.06 -19.76
C ALA A 446 -1.02 23.34 -20.95
N PRO A 447 -1.94 23.98 -21.65
CA PRO A 447 -2.63 23.42 -22.81
C PRO A 447 -1.73 23.49 -24.08
N ASN A 448 -0.47 23.12 -23.95
CA ASN A 448 0.45 23.10 -25.08
C ASN A 448 0.51 21.67 -25.64
N PRO A 449 0.29 21.46 -26.95
CA PRO A 449 0.39 20.15 -27.59
C PRO A 449 1.68 19.38 -27.28
N ARG A 450 2.80 20.08 -27.04
CA ARG A 450 4.07 19.47 -26.66
C ARG A 450 3.99 18.75 -25.31
N TYR A 451 3.19 19.25 -24.37
CA TYR A 451 3.01 18.63 -23.04
C TYR A 451 1.90 17.57 -23.03
N ALA A 452 1.12 17.45 -24.10
CA ALA A 452 0.08 16.44 -24.17
C ALA A 452 0.61 14.99 -24.14
N TYR A 453 1.88 14.79 -24.50
CA TYR A 453 2.58 13.50 -24.42
C TYR A 453 3.40 13.33 -23.12
N ALA A 454 3.52 14.38 -22.31
CA ALA A 454 4.23 14.33 -21.03
C ALA A 454 3.33 13.78 -19.93
N LEU A 455 3.94 13.05 -18.99
CA LEU A 455 3.28 12.67 -17.74
C LEU A 455 3.02 13.91 -16.90
N GLN A 456 1.77 14.14 -16.54
CA GLN A 456 1.34 15.31 -15.77
C GLN A 456 0.02 15.04 -15.04
N ASN A 457 -0.35 15.94 -14.12
CA ASN A 457 -1.71 15.97 -13.61
C ASN A 457 -2.65 16.45 -14.72
N ILE A 458 -3.66 15.65 -15.02
CA ILE A 458 -4.77 15.99 -15.91
C ILE A 458 -6.00 16.10 -15.03
N ILE A 459 -6.57 17.30 -14.97
CA ILE A 459 -7.79 17.54 -14.23
C ILE A 459 -8.97 17.34 -15.17
N LEU A 460 -9.80 16.37 -14.85
CA LEU A 460 -11.03 16.08 -15.57
C LEU A 460 -12.19 16.67 -14.80
N VAL A 461 -12.89 17.63 -15.39
CA VAL A 461 -14.13 18.18 -14.84
C VAL A 461 -15.30 17.54 -15.58
N ALA A 462 -16.17 16.85 -14.86
CA ALA A 462 -17.30 16.11 -15.41
C ALA A 462 -18.62 16.60 -14.79
N MET A 463 -19.63 16.85 -15.63
CA MET A 463 -20.93 17.39 -15.22
C MET A 463 -22.06 16.67 -15.98
N GLY A 464 -23.28 16.76 -15.41
CA GLY A 464 -24.50 16.25 -16.05
C GLY A 464 -25.09 17.24 -17.06
N ASP A 465 -26.28 16.93 -17.58
CA ASP A 465 -26.94 17.68 -18.66
C ASP A 465 -27.44 19.08 -18.29
N THR A 466 -27.54 19.36 -17.00
CA THR A 466 -28.10 20.62 -16.48
C THR A 466 -27.04 21.71 -16.26
N VAL A 467 -25.98 21.71 -17.08
CA VAL A 467 -24.98 22.78 -17.01
C VAL A 467 -25.64 24.09 -17.40
N SER A 468 -25.90 24.94 -16.43
CA SER A 468 -26.16 26.35 -16.68
C SER A 468 -24.94 26.87 -17.42
N THR A 469 -25.13 27.40 -18.62
CA THR A 469 -24.09 28.12 -19.35
C THR A 469 -23.61 29.23 -18.44
N VAL A 470 -22.49 28.98 -17.72
CA VAL A 470 -21.90 29.99 -16.85
C VAL A 470 -21.60 31.20 -17.67
N SER A 471 -22.04 32.35 -17.20
CA SER A 471 -21.90 33.66 -17.84
C SER A 471 -20.49 33.86 -18.41
N PRO A 472 -20.37 34.38 -19.62
CA PRO A 472 -19.09 34.42 -20.36
C PRO A 472 -18.07 35.45 -19.85
N THR A 473 -18.31 36.14 -18.75
CA THR A 473 -17.29 37.00 -18.11
C THR A 473 -16.53 36.18 -17.07
N PRO A 474 -15.35 35.65 -17.42
CA PRO A 474 -14.53 34.96 -16.42
C PRO A 474 -14.11 35.98 -15.37
N ASP A 475 -14.49 35.74 -14.12
CA ASP A 475 -13.80 36.38 -13.01
C ASP A 475 -12.27 36.19 -13.22
N ALA A 476 -11.52 37.30 -13.11
CA ALA A 476 -10.07 37.30 -13.28
C ALA A 476 -9.37 36.18 -12.47
N LYS A 477 -9.98 35.76 -11.36
CA LYS A 477 -9.57 34.67 -10.50
C LYS A 477 -9.49 33.31 -11.23
N TYR A 478 -10.45 33.00 -12.11
CA TYR A 478 -10.51 31.73 -12.81
C TYR A 478 -9.86 31.77 -14.21
N SER A 479 -9.57 32.95 -14.74
CA SER A 479 -9.03 33.15 -16.10
C SER A 479 -7.76 32.31 -16.32
N ARG A 480 -6.86 32.26 -15.34
CA ARG A 480 -5.66 31.43 -15.41
C ARG A 480 -5.98 29.94 -15.49
N LEU A 481 -6.90 29.43 -14.66
CA LEU A 481 -7.27 28.01 -14.65
C LEU A 481 -7.99 27.64 -15.95
N LEU A 482 -8.90 28.49 -16.41
CA LEU A 482 -9.63 28.28 -17.67
C LEU A 482 -8.73 28.33 -18.89
N SER A 483 -7.63 29.10 -18.87
CA SER A 483 -6.65 29.09 -19.96
C SER A 483 -5.93 27.73 -20.14
N HIS A 484 -6.02 26.83 -19.16
CA HIS A 484 -5.53 25.46 -19.27
C HIS A 484 -6.53 24.49 -19.90
N GLN A 485 -7.75 24.92 -20.21
CA GLN A 485 -8.73 24.05 -20.82
C GLN A 485 -8.24 23.57 -22.20
N TRP A 486 -8.29 22.26 -22.40
CA TRP A 486 -8.04 21.66 -23.70
C TRP A 486 -9.27 21.84 -24.59
N LEU A 487 -9.12 22.67 -25.61
CA LEU A 487 -10.23 23.06 -26.49
C LEU A 487 -10.35 22.21 -27.76
N GLU A 488 -9.30 21.45 -28.11
CA GLU A 488 -9.33 20.57 -29.26
C GLU A 488 -10.20 19.33 -28.99
N PRO A 489 -10.88 18.80 -30.00
CA PRO A 489 -11.65 17.57 -29.84
C PRO A 489 -10.78 16.42 -29.31
N PHE A 490 -11.15 15.85 -28.16
CA PHE A 490 -10.44 14.71 -27.59
C PHE A 490 -11.12 13.40 -27.98
N THR A 491 -10.39 12.54 -28.66
CA THR A 491 -10.84 11.19 -29.00
C THR A 491 -9.96 10.16 -28.29
N PRO A 492 -10.51 9.39 -27.36
CA PRO A 492 -9.74 8.38 -26.66
C PRO A 492 -9.36 7.22 -27.60
N ASP A 493 -8.18 6.62 -27.42
CA ASP A 493 -7.69 5.49 -28.22
C ASP A 493 -8.71 4.33 -28.22
N PRO A 494 -9.21 3.90 -29.39
CA PRO A 494 -10.19 2.83 -29.48
C PRO A 494 -9.71 1.49 -28.91
N ARG A 495 -8.39 1.26 -28.86
CA ARG A 495 -7.78 0.03 -28.31
C ARG A 495 -7.83 -0.03 -26.78
N VAL A 496 -7.99 1.08 -26.10
CA VAL A 496 -8.15 1.13 -24.65
C VAL A 496 -9.63 0.96 -24.32
N PRO A 497 -10.04 -0.07 -23.56
CA PRO A 497 -11.45 -0.24 -23.18
C PRO A 497 -11.89 0.81 -22.15
N ALA A 498 -13.18 1.06 -22.05
CA ALA A 498 -13.74 1.67 -20.84
C ALA A 498 -13.49 0.74 -19.66
N PHE A 499 -13.02 1.27 -18.54
CA PHE A 499 -12.77 0.46 -17.36
C PHE A 499 -14.08 0.08 -16.67
N THR A 500 -14.18 -1.18 -16.25
CA THR A 500 -15.32 -1.73 -15.51
C THR A 500 -14.83 -2.46 -14.27
N ASP A 501 -15.71 -2.73 -13.30
CA ASP A 501 -15.34 -3.52 -12.11
C ASP A 501 -14.83 -4.92 -12.48
N ALA A 502 -15.29 -5.47 -13.62
CA ALA A 502 -14.83 -6.75 -14.13
C ALA A 502 -13.46 -6.67 -14.84
N PHE A 503 -13.10 -5.50 -15.41
CA PHE A 503 -11.84 -5.34 -16.14
C PHE A 503 -11.38 -3.88 -16.16
N ALA A 504 -10.39 -3.58 -15.32
CA ALA A 504 -9.74 -2.27 -15.25
C ALA A 504 -8.22 -2.44 -15.08
N PRO A 505 -7.46 -2.62 -16.17
CA PRO A 505 -6.02 -2.89 -16.12
C PRO A 505 -5.19 -1.61 -15.86
N VAL A 506 -5.55 -0.83 -14.84
CA VAL A 506 -4.93 0.46 -14.48
C VAL A 506 -3.44 0.30 -14.25
N GLU A 507 -3.04 -0.70 -13.45
CA GLU A 507 -1.62 -0.94 -13.12
C GLU A 507 -0.79 -1.26 -14.38
N ARG A 508 -1.34 -2.04 -15.32
CA ARG A 508 -0.66 -2.34 -16.58
C ARG A 508 -0.36 -1.07 -17.39
N TYR A 509 -1.32 -0.15 -17.46
CA TYR A 509 -1.10 1.13 -18.16
C TYR A 509 -0.18 2.07 -17.39
N ALA A 510 -0.27 2.09 -16.06
CA ALA A 510 0.62 2.89 -15.22
C ALA A 510 2.09 2.43 -15.30
N LEU A 511 2.35 1.13 -15.45
CA LEU A 511 3.70 0.60 -15.67
C LEU A 511 4.34 1.11 -16.96
N VAL A 512 3.56 1.25 -18.03
CA VAL A 512 4.05 1.84 -19.29
C VAL A 512 4.45 3.31 -19.06
N GLN A 513 3.78 4.00 -18.13
CA GLN A 513 4.13 5.39 -17.76
C GLN A 513 5.51 5.48 -17.11
N GLN A 514 5.89 4.48 -16.29
CA GLN A 514 7.15 4.47 -15.54
C GLN A 514 8.36 3.98 -16.35
N ASN A 515 8.14 3.07 -17.32
CA ASN A 515 9.21 2.36 -18.04
C ASN A 515 9.68 3.02 -19.35
N ILE A 516 9.09 4.14 -19.79
CA ILE A 516 9.49 4.86 -20.99
C ILE A 516 10.12 6.20 -20.56
N ASN A 517 11.41 6.18 -20.27
CA ASN A 517 12.24 7.39 -20.19
C ASN A 517 12.92 7.65 -21.52
#